data_7a6b4a7c643b78855b7e3cee809a26d0
#
_entry.id   7a6b4a7c643b78855b7e3cee809a26d0
#
_cell.length_a   1.000
_cell.length_b   1.000
_cell.length_c   1.000
_cell.angle_alpha   90.00
_cell.angle_beta   90.00
_cell.angle_gamma   90.00
#
_symmetry.space_group_name_H-M   'P 1'
#
loop_
_entity.id
_entity.type
_entity.pdbx_description
1 polymer ?
#
loop_
_entity_poly.entity_id
_entity_poly.type
_entity_poly.pdbx_seq_one_letter_code
_entity_poly.pdbx_strand_id
1 'polypeptide(L)'
;MFATNSRLQDYSLADIVNLVKAATLAEKVNASIDELAFRRVIARHSTPDYRYAKYLKKRTWLRSKMMRALETGVDKAPPGAVLDLGCGPGYFLYICKFFGHAVHGVDLPDDPFFNDMVRFFGIARTDLEIRPFRALPALGQRFDLIAAHQICFNGHASTAPWGVKEWDFFLADLRGNHLKPDGTIALEFNPEPSSAFYGEELRNWFAAQDAQIFRGRVILRDRATPH
;
A
#
# COMPACT_ATOMS: atom_id res chain seq x y z
N MET A 1 -21.91 29.60 0.10
CA MET A 1 -20.79 30.08 0.94
C MET A 1 -19.71 29.02 0.87
N PHE A 2 -18.67 29.23 0.10
CA PHE A 2 -17.62 28.23 -0.19
C PHE A 2 -16.66 28.14 0.99
N ALA A 3 -16.57 26.96 1.62
CA ALA A 3 -15.54 26.66 2.61
C ALA A 3 -14.19 26.47 1.90
N THR A 4 -13.55 27.56 1.61
CA THR A 4 -12.19 27.66 1.10
C THR A 4 -11.23 27.96 2.25
N ASN A 5 -10.09 27.26 2.29
CA ASN A 5 -8.85 27.67 2.95
C ASN A 5 -8.44 27.13 4.32
N SER A 6 -8.81 25.90 4.72
CA SER A 6 -8.09 25.33 5.88
C SER A 6 -7.12 24.15 5.57
N ARG A 7 -6.98 23.74 4.30
CA ARG A 7 -6.18 22.54 3.95
C ARG A 7 -4.74 22.79 3.53
N LEU A 8 -4.32 24.02 3.25
CA LEU A 8 -2.96 24.32 2.80
C LEU A 8 -2.01 24.79 3.91
N GLN A 9 -2.53 25.19 5.08
CA GLN A 9 -1.72 25.70 6.18
C GLN A 9 -0.96 24.62 6.98
N ASP A 10 -1.28 23.33 6.76
CA ASP A 10 -0.68 22.20 7.49
C ASP A 10 0.44 21.48 6.72
N TYR A 11 0.81 21.95 5.53
CA TYR A 11 1.88 21.33 4.73
C TYR A 11 3.20 22.08 4.91
N SER A 12 4.24 21.36 5.30
CA SER A 12 5.60 21.88 5.28
C SER A 12 6.11 22.08 3.85
N LEU A 13 7.16 22.90 3.65
CA LEU A 13 7.83 23.00 2.34
C LEU A 13 8.28 21.63 1.82
N ALA A 14 8.71 20.73 2.70
CA ALA A 14 9.08 19.37 2.34
C ALA A 14 7.88 18.57 1.80
N ASP A 15 6.69 18.75 2.35
CA ASP A 15 5.48 18.11 1.84
C ASP A 15 5.10 18.62 0.45
N ILE A 16 5.24 19.92 0.20
CA ILE A 16 4.97 20.52 -1.12
C ILE A 16 5.99 20.00 -2.15
N VAL A 17 7.26 19.95 -1.80
CA VAL A 17 8.32 19.39 -2.67
C VAL A 17 8.03 17.93 -3.00
N ASN A 18 7.62 17.13 -2.02
CA ASN A 18 7.25 15.74 -2.22
C ASN A 18 5.99 15.59 -3.09
N LEU A 19 5.00 16.47 -2.97
CA LEU A 19 3.81 16.48 -3.84
C LEU A 19 4.17 16.76 -5.30
N VAL A 20 5.02 17.75 -5.55
CA VAL A 20 5.49 18.09 -6.91
C VAL A 20 6.31 16.93 -7.48
N LYS A 21 7.24 16.39 -6.69
CA LYS A 21 8.05 15.23 -7.07
C LYS A 21 7.17 14.02 -7.41
N ALA A 22 6.19 13.71 -6.55
CA ALA A 22 5.25 12.62 -6.78
C ALA A 22 4.46 12.79 -8.08
N ALA A 23 3.95 14.00 -8.34
CA ALA A 23 3.23 14.28 -9.58
C ALA A 23 4.12 14.08 -10.83
N THR A 24 5.35 14.60 -10.80
CA THR A 24 6.30 14.46 -11.91
C THR A 24 6.69 13.01 -12.17
N LEU A 25 7.00 12.25 -11.12
CA LEU A 25 7.35 10.84 -11.24
C LEU A 25 6.17 9.98 -11.65
N ALA A 26 4.96 10.27 -11.15
CA ALA A 26 3.75 9.57 -11.56
C ALA A 26 3.45 9.77 -13.06
N GLU A 27 3.73 10.94 -13.64
CA GLU A 27 3.59 11.15 -15.09
C GLU A 27 4.64 10.35 -15.88
N LYS A 28 5.88 10.20 -15.37
CA LYS A 28 6.89 9.31 -15.99
C LYS A 28 6.44 7.85 -15.97
N VAL A 29 5.93 7.37 -14.85
CA VAL A 29 5.35 6.02 -14.74
C VAL A 29 4.13 5.88 -15.65
N ASN A 30 3.25 6.90 -15.71
CA ASN A 30 2.10 6.88 -16.61
C ASN A 30 2.50 6.78 -18.07
N ALA A 31 3.57 7.47 -18.47
CA ALA A 31 4.10 7.43 -19.84
C ALA A 31 4.74 6.08 -20.22
N SER A 32 5.16 5.27 -19.24
CA SER A 32 5.69 3.92 -19.48
C SER A 32 4.61 2.86 -19.69
N ILE A 33 3.33 3.19 -19.45
CA ILE A 33 2.20 2.28 -19.62
C ILE A 33 1.74 2.29 -21.09
N ASP A 34 1.60 1.11 -21.69
CA ASP A 34 0.94 0.98 -22.99
C ASP A 34 -0.53 1.45 -22.88
N GLU A 35 -0.77 2.66 -23.35
CA GLU A 35 -2.08 3.32 -23.26
C GLU A 35 -3.16 2.55 -24.02
N LEU A 36 -2.84 1.98 -25.18
CA LEU A 36 -3.83 1.27 -25.98
C LEU A 36 -4.25 -0.04 -25.29
N ALA A 37 -3.26 -0.80 -24.80
CA ALA A 37 -3.53 -2.03 -24.05
C ALA A 37 -4.26 -1.73 -22.74
N PHE A 38 -3.88 -0.65 -22.02
CA PHE A 38 -4.59 -0.21 -20.81
C PHE A 38 -6.06 0.12 -21.10
N ARG A 39 -6.35 0.89 -22.16
CA ARG A 39 -7.73 1.22 -22.54
C ARG A 39 -8.57 -0.01 -22.85
N ARG A 40 -7.97 -1.04 -23.45
CA ARG A 40 -8.67 -2.33 -23.69
C ARG A 40 -9.05 -3.02 -22.37
N VAL A 41 -8.18 -2.98 -21.36
CA VAL A 41 -8.50 -3.49 -20.02
C VAL A 41 -9.65 -2.69 -19.42
N ILE A 42 -9.55 -1.36 -19.40
CA ILE A 42 -10.59 -0.48 -18.84
C ILE A 42 -11.95 -0.69 -19.51
N ALA A 43 -11.99 -0.79 -20.83
CA ALA A 43 -13.24 -0.94 -21.59
C ALA A 43 -14.06 -2.19 -21.20
N ARG A 44 -13.38 -3.26 -20.79
CA ARG A 44 -14.05 -4.48 -20.31
C ARG A 44 -14.74 -4.33 -18.95
N HIS A 45 -14.33 -3.34 -18.16
CA HIS A 45 -14.77 -3.16 -16.77
C HIS A 45 -15.51 -1.83 -16.53
N SER A 46 -15.65 -0.98 -17.55
CA SER A 46 -16.32 0.33 -17.44
C SER A 46 -17.82 0.18 -17.53
N THR A 47 -18.46 -0.50 -16.58
CA THR A 47 -19.91 -0.58 -16.46
C THR A 47 -20.43 0.45 -15.46
N PRO A 48 -21.68 0.96 -15.60
CA PRO A 48 -22.23 1.95 -14.69
C PRO A 48 -22.23 1.53 -13.23
N ASP A 49 -22.44 0.24 -12.95
CA ASP A 49 -22.58 -0.31 -11.59
C ASP A 49 -21.27 -0.91 -11.05
N TYR A 50 -20.13 -0.68 -11.72
CA TYR A 50 -18.89 -1.26 -11.26
C TYR A 50 -18.46 -0.70 -9.89
N ARG A 51 -18.48 -1.55 -8.88
CA ARG A 51 -18.22 -1.22 -7.47
C ARG A 51 -16.90 -0.46 -7.26
N TYR A 52 -15.88 -0.80 -8.02
CA TYR A 52 -14.53 -0.26 -7.89
C TYR A 52 -14.16 0.72 -9.02
N ALA A 53 -15.15 1.37 -9.66
CA ALA A 53 -14.95 2.33 -10.75
C ALA A 53 -13.90 3.42 -10.46
N LYS A 54 -13.68 3.77 -9.18
CA LYS A 54 -12.63 4.70 -8.78
C LYS A 54 -11.23 4.27 -9.25
N TYR A 55 -10.96 2.95 -9.30
CA TYR A 55 -9.66 2.42 -9.71
C TYR A 55 -9.40 2.46 -11.21
N LEU A 56 -10.43 2.72 -12.04
CA LEU A 56 -10.25 2.95 -13.47
C LEU A 56 -9.51 4.26 -13.77
N LYS A 57 -9.42 5.17 -12.80
CA LYS A 57 -8.75 6.48 -12.92
C LYS A 57 -7.24 6.34 -12.68
N LYS A 58 -6.52 5.78 -13.65
CA LYS A 58 -5.08 5.48 -13.60
C LYS A 58 -4.22 6.60 -13.00
N ARG A 59 -4.31 7.82 -13.54
CA ARG A 59 -3.48 8.95 -13.09
C ARG A 59 -3.67 9.30 -11.62
N THR A 60 -4.91 9.23 -11.13
CA THR A 60 -5.22 9.49 -9.71
C THR A 60 -4.51 8.48 -8.82
N TRP A 61 -4.57 7.20 -9.19
CA TRP A 61 -3.97 6.13 -8.39
C TRP A 61 -2.45 6.11 -8.50
N LEU A 62 -1.88 6.36 -9.67
CA LEU A 62 -0.43 6.50 -9.81
C LEU A 62 0.11 7.64 -8.95
N ARG A 63 -0.54 8.81 -8.91
CA ARG A 63 -0.13 9.92 -8.03
C ARG A 63 -0.24 9.56 -6.56
N SER A 64 -1.38 8.96 -6.15
CA SER A 64 -1.58 8.53 -4.76
C SER A 64 -0.54 7.51 -4.31
N LYS A 65 -0.31 6.46 -5.12
CA LYS A 65 0.64 5.40 -4.77
C LYS A 65 2.10 5.84 -4.94
N MET A 66 2.40 6.82 -5.79
CA MET A 66 3.72 7.45 -5.86
C MET A 66 4.09 8.16 -4.55
N MET A 67 3.15 8.83 -3.89
CA MET A 67 3.41 9.39 -2.56
C MET A 67 3.87 8.31 -1.58
N ARG A 68 3.23 7.12 -1.60
CA ARG A 68 3.63 5.98 -0.74
C ARG A 68 5.00 5.44 -1.10
N ALA A 69 5.33 5.38 -2.39
CA ALA A 69 6.65 4.98 -2.86
C ALA A 69 7.75 5.96 -2.38
N LEU A 70 7.48 7.27 -2.41
CA LEU A 70 8.42 8.27 -1.90
C LEU A 70 8.59 8.21 -0.37
N GLU A 71 7.51 8.01 0.37
CA GLU A 71 7.52 7.90 1.84
C GLU A 71 8.30 6.67 2.31
N THR A 72 8.25 5.57 1.57
CA THR A 72 9.01 4.35 1.85
C THR A 72 10.41 4.35 1.26
N GLY A 73 10.76 5.37 0.46
CA GLY A 73 12.08 5.50 -0.15
C GLY A 73 12.34 4.59 -1.35
N VAL A 74 11.31 3.94 -1.88
CA VAL A 74 11.40 3.02 -3.05
C VAL A 74 12.07 3.68 -4.25
N ASP A 75 11.88 4.98 -4.45
CA ASP A 75 12.46 5.74 -5.57
C ASP A 75 13.99 5.92 -5.48
N LYS A 76 14.59 5.67 -4.32
CA LYS A 76 16.02 5.87 -4.03
C LYS A 76 16.73 4.61 -3.57
N ALA A 77 15.97 3.61 -3.11
CA ALA A 77 16.52 2.35 -2.65
C ALA A 77 17.18 1.58 -3.81
N PRO A 78 18.25 0.82 -3.56
CA PRO A 78 18.76 -0.12 -4.55
C PRO A 78 17.69 -1.17 -4.90
N PRO A 79 17.78 -1.81 -6.08
CA PRO A 79 16.86 -2.87 -6.44
C PRO A 79 16.72 -3.93 -5.34
N GLY A 80 15.50 -4.17 -4.90
CA GLY A 80 15.15 -5.09 -3.82
C GLY A 80 13.83 -5.79 -4.10
N ALA A 81 13.30 -6.52 -3.12
CA ALA A 81 12.03 -7.22 -3.20
C ALA A 81 10.94 -6.49 -2.42
N VAL A 82 9.78 -6.27 -3.03
CA VAL A 82 8.63 -5.58 -2.44
C VAL A 82 7.41 -6.48 -2.45
N LEU A 83 6.77 -6.61 -1.29
CA LEU A 83 5.47 -7.26 -1.10
C LEU A 83 4.39 -6.21 -0.86
N ASP A 84 3.25 -6.33 -1.54
CA ASP A 84 2.06 -5.51 -1.25
C ASP A 84 0.89 -6.41 -0.86
N LEU A 85 0.46 -6.29 0.39
CA LEU A 85 -0.65 -7.03 0.97
C LEU A 85 -1.95 -6.26 0.71
N GLY A 86 -2.91 -6.89 0.02
CA GLY A 86 -4.09 -6.22 -0.52
C GLY A 86 -3.72 -5.32 -1.69
N CYS A 87 -2.98 -5.86 -2.66
CA CYS A 87 -2.38 -5.07 -3.74
C CYS A 87 -3.39 -4.44 -4.71
N GLY A 88 -4.66 -4.88 -4.68
CA GLY A 88 -5.71 -4.41 -5.59
C GLY A 88 -5.31 -4.52 -7.06
N PRO A 89 -5.51 -3.47 -7.86
CA PRO A 89 -5.10 -3.45 -9.26
C PRO A 89 -3.58 -3.29 -9.49
N GLY A 90 -2.74 -3.34 -8.45
CA GLY A 90 -1.29 -3.39 -8.55
C GLY A 90 -0.57 -2.08 -8.88
N TYR A 91 -1.21 -0.92 -8.75
CA TYR A 91 -0.58 0.38 -9.07
C TYR A 91 0.68 0.68 -8.25
N PHE A 92 0.68 0.34 -6.95
CA PHE A 92 1.87 0.52 -6.11
C PHE A 92 3.01 -0.39 -6.57
N LEU A 93 2.72 -1.65 -6.80
CA LEU A 93 3.71 -2.62 -7.27
C LEU A 93 4.26 -2.28 -8.66
N TYR A 94 3.41 -1.74 -9.56
CA TYR A 94 3.88 -1.28 -10.85
C TYR A 94 4.86 -0.11 -10.72
N ILE A 95 4.63 0.83 -9.79
CA ILE A 95 5.58 1.90 -9.46
C ILE A 95 6.90 1.32 -8.93
N CYS A 96 6.85 0.36 -7.99
CA CYS A 96 8.04 -0.31 -7.48
C CYS A 96 8.84 -1.01 -8.60
N LYS A 97 8.13 -1.70 -9.51
CA LYS A 97 8.73 -2.35 -10.68
C LYS A 97 9.39 -1.34 -11.64
N PHE A 98 8.77 -0.16 -11.85
CA PHE A 98 9.35 0.94 -12.63
C PHE A 98 10.68 1.42 -12.05
N PHE A 99 10.84 1.40 -10.73
CA PHE A 99 12.11 1.71 -10.05
C PHE A 99 13.08 0.52 -9.96
N GLY A 100 12.77 -0.61 -10.59
CA GLY A 100 13.69 -1.76 -10.70
C GLY A 100 13.56 -2.79 -9.58
N HIS A 101 12.54 -2.72 -8.74
CA HIS A 101 12.32 -3.71 -7.68
C HIS A 101 11.61 -4.95 -8.21
N ALA A 102 11.96 -6.12 -7.65
CA ALA A 102 11.16 -7.33 -7.77
C ALA A 102 9.87 -7.17 -6.93
N VAL A 103 8.73 -7.56 -7.49
CA VAL A 103 7.44 -7.27 -6.85
C VAL A 103 6.59 -8.52 -6.70
N HIS A 104 5.85 -8.62 -5.60
CA HIS A 104 4.87 -9.66 -5.35
C HIS A 104 3.63 -9.07 -4.69
N GLY A 105 2.45 -9.45 -5.14
CA GLY A 105 1.18 -9.04 -4.55
C GLY A 105 0.51 -10.18 -3.79
N VAL A 106 -0.26 -9.85 -2.77
CA VAL A 106 -1.23 -10.74 -2.13
C VAL A 106 -2.58 -10.06 -2.17
N ASP A 107 -3.63 -10.72 -2.66
CA ASP A 107 -4.99 -10.19 -2.68
C ASP A 107 -6.01 -11.32 -2.89
N LEU A 108 -7.29 -10.99 -2.75
CA LEU A 108 -8.39 -11.86 -3.13
C LEU A 108 -8.52 -11.92 -4.66
N PRO A 109 -8.91 -13.07 -5.23
CA PRO A 109 -9.12 -13.20 -6.67
C PRO A 109 -10.51 -12.70 -7.14
N ASP A 110 -11.27 -12.03 -6.27
CA ASP A 110 -12.71 -11.80 -6.42
C ASP A 110 -13.05 -10.76 -7.51
N ASP A 111 -12.13 -9.81 -7.76
CA ASP A 111 -12.40 -8.72 -8.69
C ASP A 111 -11.74 -8.97 -10.05
N PRO A 112 -12.52 -9.15 -11.14
CA PRO A 112 -11.99 -9.41 -12.48
C PRO A 112 -11.10 -8.28 -13.00
N PHE A 113 -11.39 -7.01 -12.66
CA PHE A 113 -10.56 -5.88 -13.06
C PHE A 113 -9.20 -5.93 -12.37
N PHE A 114 -9.14 -6.23 -11.07
CA PHE A 114 -7.87 -6.37 -10.37
C PHE A 114 -7.03 -7.51 -10.95
N ASN A 115 -7.66 -8.63 -11.28
CA ASN A 115 -7.01 -9.76 -11.93
C ASN A 115 -6.41 -9.38 -13.29
N ASP A 116 -7.18 -8.66 -14.12
CA ASP A 116 -6.72 -8.19 -15.43
C ASP A 116 -5.59 -7.16 -15.31
N MET A 117 -5.67 -6.24 -14.35
CA MET A 117 -4.65 -5.23 -14.13
C MET A 117 -3.33 -5.81 -13.63
N VAL A 118 -3.37 -6.76 -12.69
CA VAL A 118 -2.18 -7.45 -12.18
C VAL A 118 -1.47 -8.21 -13.33
N ARG A 119 -2.23 -8.90 -14.19
CA ARG A 119 -1.69 -9.53 -15.40
C ARG A 119 -1.12 -8.51 -16.39
N PHE A 120 -1.84 -7.42 -16.64
CA PHE A 120 -1.41 -6.34 -17.52
C PHE A 120 -0.08 -5.71 -17.08
N PHE A 121 0.09 -5.49 -15.78
CA PHE A 121 1.34 -4.98 -15.21
C PHE A 121 2.43 -6.06 -15.06
N GLY A 122 2.12 -7.32 -15.34
CA GLY A 122 3.06 -8.45 -15.19
C GLY A 122 3.55 -8.58 -13.74
N ILE A 123 2.63 -8.55 -12.80
CA ILE A 123 2.88 -8.68 -11.36
C ILE A 123 2.56 -10.11 -10.93
N ALA A 124 3.49 -10.78 -10.26
CA ALA A 124 3.23 -12.03 -9.59
C ALA A 124 2.31 -11.80 -8.37
N ARG A 125 1.24 -12.59 -8.22
CA ARG A 125 0.29 -12.48 -7.12
C ARG A 125 -0.05 -13.85 -6.54
N THR A 126 -0.13 -13.91 -5.21
CA THR A 126 -0.73 -15.02 -4.47
C THR A 126 -2.17 -14.66 -4.13
N ASP A 127 -3.11 -15.49 -4.57
CA ASP A 127 -4.53 -15.36 -4.26
C ASP A 127 -4.78 -15.88 -2.84
N LEU A 128 -5.02 -14.97 -1.89
CA LEU A 128 -5.16 -15.29 -0.48
C LEU A 128 -6.00 -14.24 0.26
N GLU A 129 -6.90 -14.71 1.11
CA GLU A 129 -7.54 -13.90 2.13
C GLU A 129 -6.67 -13.83 3.39
N ILE A 130 -6.25 -12.64 3.76
CA ILE A 130 -5.50 -12.41 5.01
C ILE A 130 -6.49 -12.43 6.18
N ARG A 131 -6.25 -13.33 7.14
CA ARG A 131 -7.12 -13.54 8.31
C ARG A 131 -6.35 -13.38 9.62
N PRO A 132 -7.01 -12.94 10.71
CA PRO A 132 -6.36 -12.87 12.02
C PRO A 132 -5.87 -14.24 12.45
N PHE A 133 -4.75 -14.28 13.16
CA PHE A 133 -4.11 -15.49 13.70
C PHE A 133 -3.81 -16.60 12.68
N ARG A 134 -3.70 -16.22 11.41
CA ARG A 134 -3.29 -17.13 10.34
C ARG A 134 -2.04 -16.59 9.66
N ALA A 135 -0.96 -17.38 9.74
CA ALA A 135 0.29 -17.04 9.05
C ALA A 135 0.13 -17.02 7.52
N LEU A 136 0.89 -16.17 6.86
CA LEU A 136 0.96 -16.17 5.40
C LEU A 136 1.69 -17.44 4.93
N PRO A 137 1.34 -17.99 3.76
CA PRO A 137 2.08 -19.09 3.17
C PRO A 137 3.49 -18.65 2.78
N ALA A 138 4.40 -19.59 2.61
CA ALA A 138 5.71 -19.30 2.06
C ALA A 138 5.60 -18.65 0.67
N LEU A 139 6.16 -17.45 0.51
CA LEU A 139 6.12 -16.66 -0.73
C LEU A 139 7.41 -16.82 -1.58
N GLY A 140 8.24 -17.81 -1.26
CA GLY A 140 9.44 -18.15 -2.01
C GLY A 140 10.64 -17.22 -1.77
N GLN A 141 10.46 -16.10 -1.10
CA GLN A 141 11.54 -15.15 -0.76
C GLN A 141 11.15 -14.27 0.43
N ARG A 142 12.15 -13.55 0.96
CA ARG A 142 11.93 -12.46 1.92
C ARG A 142 12.03 -11.10 1.21
N PHE A 143 11.37 -10.09 1.79
CA PHE A 143 11.17 -8.79 1.17
C PHE A 143 11.90 -7.69 1.94
N ASP A 144 12.41 -6.69 1.22
CA ASP A 144 13.01 -5.48 1.77
C ASP A 144 11.94 -4.50 2.25
N LEU A 145 10.78 -4.51 1.58
CA LEU A 145 9.61 -3.72 1.92
C LEU A 145 8.36 -4.60 1.88
N ILE A 146 7.58 -4.59 2.96
CA ILE A 146 6.22 -5.12 3.00
C ILE A 146 5.27 -3.96 3.18
N ALA A 147 4.39 -3.74 2.20
CA ALA A 147 3.38 -2.69 2.22
C ALA A 147 1.98 -3.29 2.45
N ALA A 148 1.11 -2.53 3.09
CA ALA A 148 -0.32 -2.84 3.24
C ALA A 148 -1.11 -1.53 3.21
N HIS A 149 -1.59 -1.16 2.02
CA HIS A 149 -2.20 0.14 1.81
C HIS A 149 -3.72 0.06 1.74
N GLN A 150 -4.37 0.56 2.79
CA GLN A 150 -5.83 0.68 2.87
C GLN A 150 -6.56 -0.67 2.88
N ILE A 151 -5.94 -1.70 3.46
CA ILE A 151 -6.63 -2.95 3.76
C ILE A 151 -7.60 -2.70 4.91
N CYS A 152 -8.76 -3.36 4.85
CA CYS A 152 -9.83 -3.17 5.83
C CYS A 152 -9.61 -4.02 7.09
N PHE A 153 -8.50 -3.82 7.82
CA PHE A 153 -8.25 -4.42 9.12
C PHE A 153 -8.81 -3.62 10.29
N ASN A 154 -9.30 -2.42 10.04
CA ASN A 154 -9.91 -1.53 11.02
C ASN A 154 -11.43 -1.41 10.80
N GLY A 155 -12.11 -0.61 11.61
CA GLY A 155 -13.57 -0.41 11.58
C GLY A 155 -14.13 0.27 10.32
N HIS A 156 -13.30 0.57 9.31
CA HIS A 156 -13.76 1.19 8.07
C HIS A 156 -14.75 0.32 7.29
N ALA A 157 -14.47 -0.96 7.17
CA ALA A 157 -15.34 -1.92 6.47
C ALA A 157 -15.38 -3.30 7.13
N SER A 158 -14.71 -3.49 8.27
CA SER A 158 -14.72 -4.71 9.05
C SER A 158 -15.69 -4.60 10.21
N THR A 159 -16.49 -5.63 10.44
CA THR A 159 -17.30 -5.79 11.65
C THR A 159 -16.50 -6.35 12.81
N ALA A 160 -15.29 -6.88 12.54
CA ALA A 160 -14.35 -7.41 13.51
C ALA A 160 -12.96 -6.77 13.27
N PRO A 161 -12.76 -5.49 13.66
CA PRO A 161 -11.49 -4.81 13.48
C PRO A 161 -10.40 -5.49 14.29
N TRP A 162 -9.18 -5.49 13.75
CA TRP A 162 -8.04 -6.07 14.44
C TRP A 162 -7.60 -5.20 15.60
N GLY A 163 -7.43 -5.83 16.76
CA GLY A 163 -6.81 -5.25 17.95
C GLY A 163 -5.33 -5.59 18.05
N VAL A 164 -4.76 -5.31 19.21
CA VAL A 164 -3.34 -5.54 19.50
C VAL A 164 -2.91 -7.00 19.27
N LYS A 165 -3.73 -7.97 19.68
CA LYS A 165 -3.36 -9.40 19.59
C LYS A 165 -3.25 -9.89 18.14
N GLU A 166 -4.18 -9.47 17.26
CA GLU A 166 -4.17 -9.80 15.84
C GLU A 166 -2.97 -9.19 15.16
N TRP A 167 -2.67 -7.92 15.46
CA TRP A 167 -1.51 -7.21 14.93
C TRP A 167 -0.20 -7.76 15.43
N ASP A 168 -0.10 -8.15 16.71
CA ASP A 168 1.10 -8.76 17.28
C ASP A 168 1.44 -10.06 16.55
N PHE A 169 0.45 -10.95 16.42
CA PHE A 169 0.62 -12.19 15.66
C PHE A 169 1.07 -11.92 14.22
N PHE A 170 0.39 -11.00 13.54
CA PHE A 170 0.63 -10.74 12.12
C PHE A 170 2.00 -10.11 11.88
N LEU A 171 2.41 -9.13 12.69
CA LEU A 171 3.73 -8.53 12.58
C LEU A 171 4.85 -9.50 12.96
N ALA A 172 4.61 -10.38 13.93
CA ALA A 172 5.57 -11.44 14.27
C ALA A 172 5.78 -12.41 13.08
N ASP A 173 4.69 -12.82 12.40
CA ASP A 173 4.76 -13.64 11.20
C ASP A 173 5.50 -12.92 10.05
N LEU A 174 5.16 -11.65 9.78
CA LEU A 174 5.82 -10.87 8.73
C LEU A 174 7.32 -10.74 8.99
N ARG A 175 7.74 -10.39 10.20
CA ARG A 175 9.15 -10.27 10.58
C ARG A 175 9.87 -11.60 10.54
N GLY A 176 9.26 -12.64 11.13
CA GLY A 176 9.88 -13.97 11.23
C GLY A 176 10.06 -14.66 9.90
N ASN A 177 9.08 -14.55 9.00
CA ASN A 177 9.00 -15.41 7.82
C ASN A 177 9.16 -14.66 6.49
N HIS A 178 8.83 -13.36 6.42
CA HIS A 178 8.69 -12.65 5.15
C HIS A 178 9.57 -11.41 5.01
N LEU A 179 9.95 -10.75 6.11
CA LEU A 179 10.77 -9.55 6.08
C LEU A 179 12.26 -9.92 6.13
N LYS A 180 13.09 -9.24 5.33
CA LYS A 180 14.55 -9.31 5.45
C LYS A 180 15.03 -8.56 6.70
N PRO A 181 16.22 -8.88 7.24
CA PRO A 181 16.89 -7.99 8.19
C PRO A 181 16.97 -6.56 7.63
N ASP A 182 16.80 -5.56 8.48
CA ASP A 182 16.73 -4.13 8.11
C ASP A 182 15.58 -3.75 7.15
N GLY A 183 14.65 -4.65 6.93
CA GLY A 183 13.47 -4.43 6.09
C GLY A 183 12.48 -3.46 6.74
N THR A 184 11.52 -3.02 5.94
CA THR A 184 10.50 -2.06 6.37
C THR A 184 9.10 -2.64 6.18
N ILE A 185 8.22 -2.44 7.17
CA ILE A 185 6.78 -2.68 7.04
C ILE A 185 6.08 -1.31 7.00
N ALA A 186 5.30 -1.05 5.96
CA ALA A 186 4.57 0.19 5.76
C ALA A 186 3.07 -0.07 5.68
N LEU A 187 2.33 0.38 6.69
CA LEU A 187 0.89 0.20 6.80
C LEU A 187 0.17 1.53 6.54
N GLU A 188 -0.97 1.49 5.88
CA GLU A 188 -1.89 2.61 5.75
C GLU A 188 -3.31 2.14 6.07
N PHE A 189 -3.94 2.79 7.03
CA PHE A 189 -5.31 2.51 7.45
C PHE A 189 -6.31 3.44 6.75
N ASN A 190 -7.49 2.93 6.43
CA ASN A 190 -8.61 3.76 6.03
C ASN A 190 -9.14 4.54 7.24
N PRO A 191 -9.67 5.77 7.05
CA PRO A 191 -10.38 6.47 8.12
C PRO A 191 -11.64 5.69 8.50
N GLU A 192 -11.87 5.51 9.79
CA GLU A 192 -13.09 4.96 10.34
C GLU A 192 -14.23 5.99 10.32
N PRO A 193 -15.48 5.59 10.56
CA PRO A 193 -16.62 6.54 10.63
C PRO A 193 -16.41 7.68 11.63
N SER A 194 -15.63 7.46 12.69
CA SER A 194 -15.22 8.47 13.67
C SER A 194 -14.18 9.47 13.17
N SER A 195 -13.69 9.32 11.94
CA SER A 195 -12.53 10.03 11.37
C SER A 195 -11.18 9.66 12.02
N ALA A 196 -11.16 8.77 13.00
CA ALA A 196 -9.95 8.11 13.48
C ALA A 196 -9.48 7.06 12.45
N PHE A 197 -8.30 6.51 12.64
CA PHE A 197 -7.78 5.42 11.80
C PHE A 197 -7.72 4.11 12.57
N TYR A 198 -7.60 4.18 13.87
CA TYR A 198 -7.57 3.08 14.86
C TYR A 198 -7.68 3.67 16.27
N GLY A 199 -8.00 2.81 17.26
CA GLY A 199 -8.13 3.19 18.66
C GLY A 199 -6.79 3.59 19.30
N GLU A 200 -6.87 4.27 20.46
CA GLU A 200 -5.70 4.75 21.21
C GLU A 200 -4.81 3.60 21.69
N GLU A 201 -5.38 2.49 22.13
CA GLU A 201 -4.65 1.30 22.54
C GLU A 201 -3.72 0.81 21.43
N LEU A 202 -4.25 0.65 20.22
CA LEU A 202 -3.46 0.17 19.07
C LEU A 202 -2.39 1.21 18.65
N ARG A 203 -2.72 2.50 18.75
CA ARG A 203 -1.74 3.57 18.49
C ARG A 203 -0.55 3.51 19.46
N ASN A 204 -0.84 3.37 20.75
CA ASN A 204 0.19 3.29 21.79
C ASN A 204 1.03 2.02 21.62
N TRP A 205 0.40 0.91 21.24
CA TRP A 205 1.10 -0.33 20.95
C TRP A 205 2.05 -0.21 19.74
N PHE A 206 1.63 0.43 18.63
CA PHE A 206 2.55 0.71 17.52
C PHE A 206 3.69 1.63 17.93
N ALA A 207 3.41 2.68 18.72
CA ALA A 207 4.44 3.61 19.20
C ALA A 207 5.49 2.89 20.06
N ALA A 208 5.09 1.92 20.88
CA ALA A 208 6.00 1.12 21.69
C ALA A 208 6.93 0.20 20.88
N GLN A 209 6.68 0.04 19.57
CA GLN A 209 7.52 -0.71 18.63
C GLN A 209 8.42 0.20 17.77
N ASP A 210 8.73 1.40 18.22
CA ASP A 210 9.49 2.42 17.46
C ASP A 210 8.89 2.76 16.10
N ALA A 211 7.58 2.60 15.94
CA ALA A 211 6.90 2.93 14.71
C ALA A 211 6.87 4.44 14.47
N GLN A 212 7.14 4.85 13.23
CA GLN A 212 6.83 6.20 12.78
C GLN A 212 5.33 6.27 12.44
N ILE A 213 4.60 7.09 13.19
CA ILE A 213 3.14 7.20 13.05
C ILE A 213 2.80 8.59 12.54
N PHE A 214 2.08 8.65 11.41
CA PHE A 214 1.55 9.88 10.88
C PHE A 214 0.13 9.67 10.36
N ARG A 215 -0.88 10.18 11.09
CA ARG A 215 -2.30 9.95 10.81
C ARG A 215 -2.59 8.44 10.74
N GLY A 216 -3.12 7.96 9.60
CA GLY A 216 -3.39 6.53 9.35
C GLY A 216 -2.20 5.72 8.84
N ARG A 217 -0.98 6.26 8.86
CA ARG A 217 0.22 5.56 8.38
C ARG A 217 1.11 5.14 9.52
N VAL A 218 1.60 3.93 9.45
CA VAL A 218 2.50 3.31 10.43
C VAL A 218 3.67 2.69 9.67
N ILE A 219 4.88 3.13 9.95
CA ILE A 219 6.10 2.59 9.34
C ILE A 219 6.95 1.99 10.45
N LEU A 220 7.21 0.70 10.34
CA LEU A 220 8.02 -0.10 11.25
C LEU A 220 9.30 -0.49 10.49
N ARG A 221 10.47 -0.23 11.09
CA ARG A 221 11.76 -0.68 10.56
C ARG A 221 12.29 -1.78 11.45
N ASP A 222 12.62 -2.91 10.85
CA ASP A 222 13.33 -3.97 11.55
C ASP A 222 14.79 -3.50 11.67
N ARG A 223 15.18 -3.01 12.85
CA ARG A 223 16.58 -2.69 13.10
C ARG A 223 17.25 -3.95 13.57
N ALA A 224 18.25 -4.42 12.85
CA ALA A 224 19.11 -5.46 13.36
C ALA A 224 19.58 -5.05 14.75
N THR A 225 19.27 -5.85 15.77
CA THR A 225 19.81 -5.63 17.13
C THR A 225 21.32 -5.67 17.00
N PRO A 226 22.06 -4.62 17.37
CA PRO A 226 23.52 -4.71 17.34
C PRO A 226 23.94 -5.84 18.29
N HIS A 227 24.63 -6.84 17.72
CA HIS A 227 25.22 -7.95 18.44
C HIS A 227 26.42 -7.48 19.27
#